data_20991929eff082367fa255e4d5a279ea
#
_entry.id   20991929eff082367fa255e4d5a279ea
#
_cell.length_a   1.000
_cell.length_b   1.000
_cell.length_c   1.000
_cell.angle_alpha   90.00
_cell.angle_beta   90.00
_cell.angle_gamma   90.00
#
_symmetry.space_group_name_H-M   'P 1'
#
loop_
_entity.id
_entity.type
_entity.pdbx_description
1 polymer ?
#
loop_
_entity_poly.entity_id
_entity_poly.type
_entity_poly.pdbx_seq_one_letter_code
_entity_poly.pdbx_strand_id
1 'polypeptide(L)'
;RYRAGNNIFGGNYSYMEQHGISKLDLKRRNRMQVLKILKQRGPTSRIDIAGTLELTRAAVTIITNEMIEQGIIQEIGEYKHVTEKAPRGRKKILIDINHHYKFVIGVTVEEDIVSVGLSTLAGAVLDKRNLAINEKTDYSTIFDFTEKSINEVLGDNCLDKNSILGIGFGIFPTMYSRLGISVEDGEPDYAKLKAAIREKTELPLVFDNSVKGTAMANIDFLKTKDINRHNIAFLQYGNTMHFVVTNLNDPIVSYDNRTNFVDKMIINPYSDRTCPCGRRGCVESELTPSATMSKLREVFSAEKTPFLYEAARGSFENVNQDMITMAYEKDDKAVKEILNGELTLLAVLLNNLYFSTNPQKIVLHQFKFQNEKAFQKLKDAVTEIGGALVSSKIELSIIEDKHRFLSGCALAIRELFFNRGGFDTSSNN
;
A
#
# COMPACT_ATOMS: atom_id res chain seq x y z
N ARG A 1 49.34 11.25 -21.13
CA ARG A 1 48.46 12.30 -20.52
C ARG A 1 47.03 11.89 -20.78
N TYR A 2 46.44 11.13 -19.85
CA TYR A 2 44.99 10.86 -19.82
C TYR A 2 44.39 11.79 -18.77
N ARG A 3 43.41 12.62 -19.19
CA ARG A 3 42.60 13.44 -18.30
C ARG A 3 41.48 12.57 -17.70
N ALA A 4 41.31 12.70 -16.41
CA ALA A 4 40.26 12.08 -15.63
C ALA A 4 38.88 12.46 -16.14
N GLY A 5 38.02 11.45 -16.38
CA GLY A 5 36.58 11.62 -16.63
C GLY A 5 35.83 11.81 -15.32
N ASN A 6 34.91 12.75 -15.34
CA ASN A 6 34.06 13.12 -14.21
C ASN A 6 33.16 11.95 -13.75
N ASN A 7 33.18 11.68 -12.47
CA ASN A 7 32.26 10.81 -11.76
C ASN A 7 30.82 11.37 -11.83
N ILE A 8 29.94 10.66 -12.51
CA ILE A 8 28.47 10.93 -12.56
C ILE A 8 27.75 9.96 -11.58
N PHE A 9 28.17 9.91 -10.35
CA PHE A 9 27.40 9.32 -9.25
C PHE A 9 27.56 10.20 -8.01
N GLY A 10 26.90 11.37 -8.06
CA GLY A 10 26.75 12.26 -6.92
C GLY A 10 25.53 11.86 -6.06
N GLY A 11 25.57 10.70 -5.44
CA GLY A 11 24.73 10.44 -4.29
C GLY A 11 25.35 11.17 -3.09
N ASN A 12 24.70 12.17 -2.55
CA ASN A 12 25.04 12.77 -1.26
C ASN A 12 24.90 11.70 -0.17
N TYR A 13 25.93 10.89 0.02
CA TYR A 13 26.15 10.23 1.30
C TYR A 13 26.56 11.33 2.29
N SER A 14 25.59 11.89 3.03
CA SER A 14 25.93 12.64 4.22
C SER A 14 26.72 11.67 5.10
N TYR A 15 28.00 12.00 5.33
CA TYR A 15 28.78 11.36 6.39
C TYR A 15 27.98 11.51 7.68
N MET A 16 27.36 10.41 8.14
CA MET A 16 26.87 10.33 9.51
C MET A 16 28.11 10.54 10.39
N GLU A 17 28.18 11.68 11.04
CA GLU A 17 29.06 11.85 12.17
C GLU A 17 28.79 10.67 13.11
N GLN A 18 29.85 9.92 13.45
CA GLN A 18 29.79 8.81 14.40
C GLN A 18 29.56 9.41 15.80
N HIS A 19 28.34 9.86 16.09
CA HIS A 19 27.92 10.07 17.45
C HIS A 19 27.79 8.70 18.10
N GLY A 20 28.43 8.50 19.25
CA GLY A 20 28.33 7.25 19.99
C GLY A 20 26.87 6.86 20.21
N ILE A 21 26.50 5.59 19.95
CA ILE A 21 25.14 5.08 20.13
C ILE A 21 24.73 5.29 21.58
N SER A 22 23.73 6.11 21.82
CA SER A 22 23.22 6.35 23.18
C SER A 22 22.54 5.08 23.73
N LYS A 23 22.45 4.97 25.05
CA LYS A 23 21.70 3.88 25.69
C LYS A 23 20.23 3.86 25.24
N LEU A 24 19.66 5.03 24.95
CA LEU A 24 18.29 5.16 24.45
C LEU A 24 18.15 4.63 23.02
N ASP A 25 19.12 4.91 22.14
CA ASP A 25 19.11 4.40 20.76
C ASP A 25 19.25 2.89 20.74
N LEU A 26 20.14 2.33 21.57
CA LEU A 26 20.27 0.88 21.70
C LEU A 26 18.97 0.24 22.20
N LYS A 27 18.34 0.84 23.19
CA LYS A 27 17.06 0.38 23.75
C LYS A 27 15.97 0.43 22.67
N ARG A 28 15.85 1.55 21.96
CA ARG A 28 14.93 1.71 20.82
C ARG A 28 15.16 0.65 19.76
N ARG A 29 16.39 0.44 19.33
CA ARG A 29 16.76 -0.57 18.33
C ARG A 29 16.35 -1.98 18.77
N ASN A 30 16.63 -2.36 20.00
CA ASN A 30 16.27 -3.69 20.52
C ASN A 30 14.74 -3.88 20.55
N ARG A 31 13.98 -2.87 20.97
CA ARG A 31 12.50 -2.92 20.97
C ARG A 31 11.95 -3.03 19.54
N MET A 32 12.51 -2.27 18.60
CA MET A 32 12.14 -2.38 17.17
C MET A 32 12.36 -3.81 16.66
N GLN A 33 13.46 -4.44 17.01
CA GLN A 33 13.76 -5.82 16.61
C GLN A 33 12.77 -6.82 17.24
N VAL A 34 12.40 -6.65 18.49
CA VAL A 34 11.36 -7.48 19.14
C VAL A 34 10.02 -7.33 18.40
N LEU A 35 9.57 -6.10 18.16
CA LEU A 35 8.33 -5.83 17.42
C LEU A 35 8.36 -6.39 15.99
N LYS A 36 9.52 -6.32 15.31
CA LYS A 36 9.72 -6.91 13.99
C LYS A 36 9.49 -8.42 14.00
N ILE A 37 10.06 -9.13 14.98
CA ILE A 37 9.88 -10.59 15.11
C ILE A 37 8.41 -10.92 15.37
N LEU A 38 7.76 -10.22 16.31
CA LEU A 38 6.35 -10.44 16.62
C LEU A 38 5.44 -10.13 15.41
N LYS A 39 5.74 -9.08 14.66
CA LYS A 39 5.02 -8.76 13.42
C LYS A 39 5.15 -9.85 12.37
N GLN A 40 6.37 -10.38 12.17
CA GLN A 40 6.66 -11.37 11.14
C GLN A 40 6.15 -12.77 11.48
N ARG A 41 6.37 -13.21 12.72
CA ARG A 41 6.11 -14.59 13.16
C ARG A 41 4.81 -14.75 13.94
N GLY A 42 4.24 -13.65 14.45
CA GLY A 42 3.16 -13.66 15.41
C GLY A 42 3.63 -14.04 16.80
N PRO A 43 2.73 -14.66 17.59
CA PRO A 43 3.02 -15.08 18.95
C PRO A 43 4.33 -15.86 19.06
N THR A 44 5.28 -15.34 19.81
CA THR A 44 6.63 -15.89 19.91
C THR A 44 7.11 -15.90 21.36
N SER A 45 7.88 -16.92 21.78
CA SER A 45 8.41 -16.96 23.15
C SER A 45 9.67 -16.10 23.31
N ARG A 46 9.90 -15.63 24.53
CA ARG A 46 11.13 -14.87 24.87
C ARG A 46 12.42 -15.62 24.54
N ILE A 47 12.39 -16.95 24.63
CA ILE A 47 13.55 -17.81 24.31
C ILE A 47 13.83 -17.78 22.81
N ASP A 48 12.77 -17.89 22.00
CA ASP A 48 12.90 -17.89 20.54
C ASP A 48 13.30 -16.50 20.01
N ILE A 49 12.80 -15.41 20.64
CA ILE A 49 13.26 -14.04 20.37
C ILE A 49 14.75 -13.89 20.70
N ALA A 50 15.19 -14.36 21.87
CA ALA A 50 16.58 -14.28 22.30
C ALA A 50 17.50 -15.02 21.32
N GLY A 51 17.12 -16.21 20.87
CA GLY A 51 17.87 -16.97 19.87
C GLY A 51 17.94 -16.28 18.51
N THR A 52 16.85 -15.63 18.10
CA THR A 52 16.80 -14.92 16.80
C THR A 52 17.62 -13.64 16.79
N LEU A 53 17.66 -12.91 17.93
CA LEU A 53 18.38 -11.63 18.06
C LEU A 53 19.82 -11.81 18.53
N GLU A 54 20.25 -13.03 18.86
CA GLU A 54 21.55 -13.33 19.47
C GLU A 54 21.78 -12.54 20.78
N LEU A 55 20.69 -12.29 21.51
CA LEU A 55 20.71 -11.61 22.81
C LEU A 55 20.61 -12.62 23.95
N THR A 56 21.08 -12.23 25.14
CA THR A 56 20.89 -13.04 26.32
C THR A 56 19.42 -13.12 26.72
N ARG A 57 18.98 -14.24 27.29
CA ARG A 57 17.58 -14.41 27.78
C ARG A 57 17.21 -13.34 28.81
N ALA A 58 18.17 -12.94 29.66
CA ALA A 58 17.97 -11.87 30.66
C ALA A 58 17.68 -10.52 29.98
N ALA A 59 18.45 -10.15 28.97
CA ALA A 59 18.23 -8.90 28.22
C ALA A 59 16.84 -8.88 27.55
N VAL A 60 16.45 -9.95 26.85
CA VAL A 60 15.13 -10.03 26.23
C VAL A 60 14.00 -10.00 27.26
N THR A 61 14.20 -10.62 28.42
CA THR A 61 13.21 -10.58 29.53
C THR A 61 13.02 -9.16 30.04
N ILE A 62 14.09 -8.40 30.25
CA ILE A 62 14.00 -6.99 30.68
C ILE A 62 13.24 -6.15 29.65
N ILE A 63 13.64 -6.26 28.37
CA ILE A 63 13.01 -5.50 27.27
C ILE A 63 11.51 -5.82 27.16
N THR A 64 11.17 -7.11 27.16
CA THR A 64 9.78 -7.53 26.96
C THR A 64 8.90 -7.25 28.18
N ASN A 65 9.42 -7.36 29.41
CA ASN A 65 8.66 -7.00 30.62
C ASN A 65 8.32 -5.50 30.60
N GLU A 66 9.26 -4.64 30.29
CA GLU A 66 9.01 -3.20 30.16
C GLU A 66 7.94 -2.91 29.08
N MET A 67 8.00 -3.60 27.94
CA MET A 67 7.01 -3.43 26.87
C MET A 67 5.62 -3.96 27.29
N ILE A 68 5.55 -4.99 28.14
CA ILE A 68 4.29 -5.51 28.70
C ILE A 68 3.72 -4.53 29.72
N GLU A 69 4.53 -4.00 30.63
CA GLU A 69 4.14 -2.99 31.61
C GLU A 69 3.57 -1.73 30.93
N GLN A 70 4.10 -1.36 29.77
CA GLN A 70 3.61 -0.26 28.94
C GLN A 70 2.39 -0.64 28.08
N GLY A 71 1.94 -1.90 28.09
CA GLY A 71 0.80 -2.38 27.31
C GLY A 71 1.06 -2.55 25.80
N ILE A 72 2.30 -2.40 25.34
CA ILE A 72 2.68 -2.48 23.92
C ILE A 72 2.60 -3.90 23.38
N ILE A 73 3.04 -4.87 24.19
CA ILE A 73 2.92 -6.30 23.93
C ILE A 73 2.20 -6.96 25.11
N GLN A 74 1.68 -8.15 24.90
CA GLN A 74 0.94 -8.90 25.92
C GLN A 74 1.30 -10.38 25.92
N GLU A 75 1.15 -11.04 27.06
CA GLU A 75 1.21 -12.49 27.16
C GLU A 75 -0.13 -13.09 26.68
N ILE A 76 -0.09 -14.03 25.75
CA ILE A 76 -1.29 -14.64 25.16
C ILE A 76 -1.49 -16.10 25.58
N GLY A 77 -0.66 -16.60 26.48
CA GLY A 77 -0.77 -17.93 27.07
C GLY A 77 0.36 -18.89 26.72
N GLU A 78 0.17 -20.15 27.06
CA GLU A 78 1.15 -21.21 26.89
C GLU A 78 1.13 -21.79 25.48
N TYR A 79 2.30 -22.10 24.95
CA TYR A 79 2.45 -22.85 23.71
C TYR A 79 1.82 -24.25 23.86
N LYS A 80 0.78 -24.54 23.08
CA LYS A 80 0.16 -25.88 23.04
C LYS A 80 0.92 -26.71 21.99
N HIS A 81 1.61 -27.78 22.45
CA HIS A 81 2.15 -28.76 21.52
C HIS A 81 1.03 -29.55 20.87
N VAL A 82 1.06 -29.66 19.54
CA VAL A 82 0.09 -30.44 18.76
C VAL A 82 0.36 -31.96 18.86
N THR A 83 1.51 -32.37 19.44
CA THR A 83 1.91 -33.78 19.55
C THR A 83 1.63 -34.32 20.96
N GLU A 84 1.15 -35.56 21.06
CA GLU A 84 0.77 -36.27 22.30
C GLU A 84 1.90 -36.46 23.32
N LYS A 85 3.16 -36.22 22.95
CA LYS A 85 4.32 -36.27 23.87
C LYS A 85 4.82 -34.86 24.15
N ALA A 86 4.22 -34.19 25.15
CA ALA A 86 4.76 -32.94 25.66
C ALA A 86 6.19 -33.14 26.21
N PRO A 87 7.19 -32.37 25.75
CA PRO A 87 8.53 -32.43 26.32
C PRO A 87 8.46 -32.04 27.80
N ARG A 88 9.21 -32.77 28.65
CA ARG A 88 9.36 -32.46 30.06
C ARG A 88 10.09 -31.10 30.18
N GLY A 89 9.43 -30.10 30.73
CA GLY A 89 10.03 -28.77 30.94
C GLY A 89 8.97 -27.70 31.24
N ARG A 90 9.41 -26.50 31.72
CA ARG A 90 8.53 -25.34 31.91
C ARG A 90 7.94 -24.92 30.56
N LYS A 91 6.63 -24.83 30.50
CA LYS A 91 5.92 -24.41 29.28
C LYS A 91 6.36 -23.01 28.83
N LYS A 92 6.53 -22.84 27.52
CA LYS A 92 6.87 -21.56 26.92
C LYS A 92 5.66 -20.62 26.95
N ILE A 93 5.81 -19.44 27.52
CA ILE A 93 4.80 -18.36 27.45
C ILE A 93 5.04 -17.59 26.16
N LEU A 94 3.99 -17.45 25.36
CA LEU A 94 4.00 -16.67 24.13
C LEU A 94 3.61 -15.22 24.42
N ILE A 95 4.32 -14.31 23.79
CA ILE A 95 4.00 -12.88 23.76
C ILE A 95 3.65 -12.45 22.34
N ASP A 96 2.77 -11.47 22.20
CA ASP A 96 2.41 -10.86 20.92
C ASP A 96 2.17 -9.35 21.08
N ILE A 97 2.08 -8.63 19.95
CA ILE A 97 1.74 -7.22 19.94
C ILE A 97 0.31 -7.06 20.48
N ASN A 98 0.12 -6.10 21.39
CA ASN A 98 -1.21 -5.67 21.77
C ASN A 98 -1.80 -4.77 20.69
N HIS A 99 -2.60 -5.33 19.81
CA HIS A 99 -3.18 -4.61 18.67
C HIS A 99 -4.18 -3.52 19.07
N HIS A 100 -4.62 -3.49 20.34
CA HIS A 100 -5.49 -2.47 20.92
C HIS A 100 -4.73 -1.47 21.82
N TYR A 101 -3.40 -1.50 21.81
CA TYR A 101 -2.56 -0.57 22.58
C TYR A 101 -2.87 0.90 22.26
N LYS A 102 -2.98 1.21 20.97
CA LYS A 102 -3.44 2.50 20.44
C LYS A 102 -4.20 2.28 19.14
N PHE A 103 -5.05 3.24 18.82
CA PHE A 103 -5.77 3.28 17.54
C PHE A 103 -5.06 4.24 16.58
N VAL A 104 -5.37 4.13 15.30
CA VAL A 104 -4.72 4.92 14.26
C VAL A 104 -5.77 5.51 13.33
N ILE A 105 -5.65 6.80 13.05
CA ILE A 105 -6.46 7.45 12.02
C ILE A 105 -5.68 7.43 10.71
N GLY A 106 -6.33 6.98 9.66
CA GLY A 106 -5.83 7.05 8.30
C GLY A 106 -6.65 8.02 7.47
N VAL A 107 -5.98 8.79 6.65
CA VAL A 107 -6.55 9.64 5.62
C VAL A 107 -5.92 9.25 4.30
N THR A 108 -6.74 9.02 3.28
CA THR A 108 -6.25 8.76 1.92
C THR A 108 -6.98 9.71 0.97
N VAL A 109 -6.21 10.42 0.15
CA VAL A 109 -6.72 11.34 -0.87
C VAL A 109 -6.28 10.81 -2.23
N GLU A 110 -7.24 10.32 -3.02
CA GLU A 110 -7.05 9.84 -4.38
C GLU A 110 -7.92 10.64 -5.36
N GLU A 111 -7.86 10.34 -6.66
CA GLU A 111 -8.50 11.13 -7.71
C GLU A 111 -10.04 11.17 -7.59
N ASP A 112 -10.63 10.09 -7.09
CA ASP A 112 -12.06 9.82 -7.04
C ASP A 112 -12.64 9.82 -5.63
N ILE A 113 -11.80 9.85 -4.58
CA ILE A 113 -12.25 9.69 -3.21
C ILE A 113 -11.30 10.33 -2.18
N VAL A 114 -11.90 10.89 -1.14
CA VAL A 114 -11.23 11.12 0.15
C VAL A 114 -11.79 10.12 1.15
N SER A 115 -10.91 9.33 1.75
CA SER A 115 -11.27 8.29 2.72
C SER A 115 -10.60 8.58 4.07
N VAL A 116 -11.39 8.67 5.13
CA VAL A 116 -10.92 8.87 6.51
C VAL A 116 -11.44 7.72 7.35
N GLY A 117 -10.64 7.17 8.25
CA GLY A 117 -11.13 6.10 9.12
C GLY A 117 -10.18 5.77 10.25
N LEU A 118 -10.68 4.93 11.13
CA LEU A 118 -10.05 4.48 12.36
C LEU A 118 -9.76 2.98 12.28
N SER A 119 -8.56 2.59 12.68
CA SER A 119 -8.18 1.18 12.78
C SER A 119 -7.40 0.86 14.04
N THR A 120 -7.34 -0.43 14.37
CA THR A 120 -6.36 -0.98 15.32
C THR A 120 -4.98 -1.07 14.68
N LEU A 121 -3.94 -1.38 15.46
CA LEU A 121 -2.57 -1.63 14.94
C LEU A 121 -2.50 -2.85 13.99
N ALA A 122 -3.51 -3.72 13.97
CA ALA A 122 -3.63 -4.83 13.04
C ALA A 122 -4.46 -4.51 11.78
N GLY A 123 -4.88 -3.25 11.59
CA GLY A 123 -5.70 -2.83 10.45
C GLY A 123 -7.18 -3.25 10.54
N ALA A 124 -7.67 -3.68 11.72
CA ALA A 124 -9.09 -3.90 11.90
C ALA A 124 -9.83 -2.57 11.85
N VAL A 125 -10.77 -2.45 10.92
CA VAL A 125 -11.56 -1.24 10.68
C VAL A 125 -12.59 -1.06 11.79
N LEU A 126 -12.57 0.08 12.45
CA LEU A 126 -13.51 0.44 13.52
C LEU A 126 -14.57 1.43 13.02
N ASP A 127 -14.14 2.44 12.27
CA ASP A 127 -15.02 3.47 11.71
C ASP A 127 -14.44 4.04 10.42
N LYS A 128 -15.27 4.65 9.59
CA LYS A 128 -14.86 5.28 8.33
C LYS A 128 -15.83 6.32 7.82
N ARG A 129 -15.31 7.26 7.06
CA ARG A 129 -16.02 8.29 6.29
C ARG A 129 -15.40 8.38 4.91
N ASN A 130 -16.24 8.45 3.88
CA ASN A 130 -15.81 8.55 2.49
C ASN A 130 -16.54 9.70 1.79
N LEU A 131 -15.81 10.48 1.02
CA LEU A 131 -16.32 11.51 0.13
C LEU A 131 -15.90 11.20 -1.29
N ALA A 132 -16.86 10.96 -2.18
CA ALA A 132 -16.56 10.89 -3.60
C ALA A 132 -16.18 12.27 -4.13
N ILE A 133 -15.08 12.36 -4.84
CA ILE A 133 -14.57 13.61 -5.43
C ILE A 133 -14.35 13.43 -6.93
N ASN A 134 -14.16 14.55 -7.63
CA ASN A 134 -13.84 14.58 -9.04
C ASN A 134 -12.91 15.78 -9.34
N GLU A 135 -12.56 15.99 -10.59
CA GLU A 135 -11.65 17.06 -11.01
C GLU A 135 -12.12 18.48 -10.61
N LYS A 136 -13.43 18.68 -10.41
CA LYS A 136 -14.03 19.98 -10.03
C LYS A 136 -14.09 20.20 -8.52
N THR A 137 -13.84 19.18 -7.70
CA THR A 137 -13.85 19.32 -6.24
C THR A 137 -12.64 20.14 -5.79
N ASP A 138 -12.85 21.24 -5.10
CA ASP A 138 -11.80 22.15 -4.68
C ASP A 138 -11.04 21.67 -3.42
N TYR A 139 -9.93 22.34 -3.15
CA TYR A 139 -9.09 22.04 -1.97
C TYR A 139 -9.86 22.20 -0.66
N SER A 140 -10.70 23.26 -0.52
CA SER A 140 -11.41 23.54 0.72
C SER A 140 -12.39 22.43 1.05
N THR A 141 -13.13 21.91 0.07
CA THR A 141 -14.04 20.77 0.25
C THR A 141 -13.30 19.52 0.77
N ILE A 142 -12.11 19.22 0.20
CA ILE A 142 -11.28 18.08 0.64
C ILE A 142 -10.81 18.29 2.09
N PHE A 143 -10.34 19.50 2.39
CA PHE A 143 -9.80 19.83 3.70
C PHE A 143 -10.89 19.82 4.79
N ASP A 144 -12.03 20.48 4.54
CA ASP A 144 -13.16 20.57 5.47
C ASP A 144 -13.75 19.18 5.77
N PHE A 145 -13.90 18.34 4.72
CA PHE A 145 -14.34 16.97 4.90
C PHE A 145 -13.35 16.19 5.76
N THR A 146 -12.05 16.33 5.51
CA THR A 146 -11.01 15.62 6.27
C THR A 146 -11.02 16.04 7.74
N GLU A 147 -11.03 17.33 8.03
CA GLU A 147 -11.09 17.87 9.41
C GLU A 147 -12.35 17.38 10.13
N LYS A 148 -13.51 17.56 9.52
CA LYS A 148 -14.80 17.12 10.06
C LYS A 148 -14.79 15.62 10.35
N SER A 149 -14.35 14.80 9.41
CA SER A 149 -14.33 13.33 9.55
C SER A 149 -13.39 12.86 10.65
N ILE A 150 -12.24 13.49 10.84
CA ILE A 150 -11.32 13.16 11.95
C ILE A 150 -12.00 13.43 13.28
N ASN A 151 -12.66 14.58 13.43
CA ASN A 151 -13.35 14.96 14.67
C ASN A 151 -14.55 14.03 14.95
N GLU A 152 -15.34 13.70 13.93
CA GLU A 152 -16.46 12.77 14.05
C GLU A 152 -16.02 11.37 14.46
N VAL A 153 -14.97 10.83 13.81
CA VAL A 153 -14.41 9.51 14.13
C VAL A 153 -13.92 9.44 15.57
N LEU A 154 -13.30 10.51 16.09
CA LEU A 154 -12.89 10.58 17.49
C LEU A 154 -14.10 10.66 18.44
N GLY A 155 -15.08 11.50 18.13
CA GLY A 155 -16.26 11.73 18.95
C GLY A 155 -17.18 10.52 19.00
N ASP A 156 -17.51 9.93 17.86
CA ASP A 156 -18.44 8.80 17.74
C ASP A 156 -17.92 7.53 18.43
N ASN A 157 -16.58 7.38 18.47
CA ASN A 157 -15.94 6.24 19.15
C ASN A 157 -15.53 6.54 20.61
N CYS A 158 -15.88 7.72 21.14
CA CYS A 158 -15.55 8.17 22.50
C CYS A 158 -14.06 8.00 22.86
N LEU A 159 -13.16 8.29 21.90
CA LEU A 159 -11.73 8.07 22.05
C LEU A 159 -11.03 9.30 22.63
N ASP A 160 -10.22 9.08 23.66
CA ASP A 160 -9.25 10.08 24.13
C ASP A 160 -8.10 10.20 23.13
N LYS A 161 -7.59 11.42 22.93
CA LYS A 161 -6.42 11.71 22.11
C LYS A 161 -5.21 10.84 22.50
N ASN A 162 -5.04 10.52 23.77
CA ASN A 162 -3.97 9.67 24.27
C ASN A 162 -4.07 8.21 23.80
N SER A 163 -5.27 7.76 23.40
CA SER A 163 -5.49 6.43 22.82
C SER A 163 -5.15 6.37 21.33
N ILE A 164 -4.86 7.52 20.70
CA ILE A 164 -4.51 7.62 19.28
C ILE A 164 -3.00 7.69 19.11
N LEU A 165 -2.47 6.81 18.25
CA LEU A 165 -1.05 6.81 17.89
C LEU A 165 -0.67 8.04 17.07
N GLY A 166 -1.54 8.42 16.13
CA GLY A 166 -1.38 9.54 15.22
C GLY A 166 -2.26 9.43 13.99
N ILE A 167 -2.06 10.35 13.06
CA ILE A 167 -2.79 10.42 11.79
C ILE A 167 -1.81 10.21 10.63
N GLY A 168 -2.07 9.24 9.78
CA GLY A 168 -1.31 9.02 8.56
C GLY A 168 -2.09 9.51 7.33
N PHE A 169 -1.41 10.28 6.49
CA PHE A 169 -1.93 10.80 5.24
C PHE A 169 -1.27 10.08 4.07
N GLY A 170 -2.03 9.28 3.33
CA GLY A 170 -1.65 8.71 2.06
C GLY A 170 -2.19 9.58 0.93
N ILE A 171 -1.33 10.26 0.17
CA ILE A 171 -1.73 11.17 -0.88
C ILE A 171 -1.31 10.60 -2.23
N PHE A 172 -2.27 10.47 -3.15
CA PHE A 172 -1.98 9.97 -4.48
C PHE A 172 -1.20 11.02 -5.29
N PRO A 173 -0.15 10.65 -6.05
CA PRO A 173 0.75 11.60 -6.69
C PRO A 173 0.07 12.64 -7.60
N THR A 174 -0.99 12.27 -8.32
CA THR A 174 -1.73 13.20 -9.17
C THR A 174 -2.47 14.30 -8.39
N MET A 175 -2.67 14.09 -7.08
CA MET A 175 -3.31 15.05 -6.19
C MET A 175 -2.35 16.10 -5.61
N TYR A 176 -1.04 15.95 -5.79
CA TYR A 176 -0.05 16.85 -5.17
C TYR A 176 -0.26 18.31 -5.55
N SER A 177 -0.34 18.63 -6.84
CA SER A 177 -0.55 20.02 -7.29
C SER A 177 -1.86 20.62 -6.77
N ARG A 178 -2.92 19.78 -6.73
CA ARG A 178 -4.25 20.19 -6.25
C ARG A 178 -4.26 20.49 -4.75
N LEU A 179 -3.42 19.81 -3.98
CA LEU A 179 -3.25 20.03 -2.54
C LEU A 179 -2.13 21.01 -2.20
N GLY A 180 -1.55 21.68 -3.21
CA GLY A 180 -0.47 22.65 -3.02
C GLY A 180 0.86 22.04 -2.58
N ILE A 181 1.06 20.73 -2.87
CA ILE A 181 2.28 19.99 -2.59
C ILE A 181 3.21 20.16 -3.81
N SER A 182 4.35 20.81 -3.60
CA SER A 182 5.42 20.88 -4.61
C SER A 182 6.23 19.59 -4.62
N VAL A 183 6.83 19.28 -5.77
CA VAL A 183 7.72 18.13 -5.93
C VAL A 183 9.07 18.64 -6.42
N GLU A 184 10.13 18.46 -5.63
CA GLU A 184 11.49 18.83 -5.94
C GLU A 184 12.36 17.56 -5.98
N ASP A 185 13.12 17.36 -7.05
CA ASP A 185 13.95 16.16 -7.27
C ASP A 185 13.19 14.82 -7.10
N GLY A 186 11.88 14.81 -7.37
CA GLY A 186 11.00 13.66 -7.21
C GLY A 186 10.44 13.47 -5.79
N GLU A 187 10.80 14.34 -4.84
CA GLU A 187 10.32 14.29 -3.47
C GLU A 187 9.19 15.31 -3.22
N PRO A 188 8.02 14.88 -2.68
CA PRO A 188 6.93 15.79 -2.36
C PRO A 188 7.20 16.56 -1.07
N ASP A 189 7.00 17.88 -1.12
CA ASP A 189 7.07 18.75 0.07
C ASP A 189 5.68 18.91 0.72
N TYR A 190 5.48 18.21 1.81
CA TYR A 190 4.24 18.27 2.59
C TYR A 190 4.19 19.41 3.63
N ALA A 191 5.20 20.30 3.71
CA ALA A 191 5.33 21.27 4.80
C ALA A 191 4.10 22.18 4.95
N LYS A 192 3.57 22.72 3.86
CA LYS A 192 2.39 23.59 3.87
C LYS A 192 1.14 22.86 4.35
N LEU A 193 0.87 21.68 3.81
CA LEU A 193 -0.29 20.86 4.21
C LEU A 193 -0.18 20.44 5.67
N LYS A 194 1.02 20.02 6.09
CA LYS A 194 1.31 19.65 7.47
C LYS A 194 1.08 20.82 8.44
N ALA A 195 1.50 22.03 8.08
CA ALA A 195 1.27 23.23 8.90
C ALA A 195 -0.23 23.51 9.06
N ALA A 196 -1.02 23.49 7.97
CA ALA A 196 -2.46 23.72 8.02
C ALA A 196 -3.20 22.69 8.91
N ILE A 197 -2.79 21.41 8.85
CA ILE A 197 -3.41 20.37 9.70
C ILE A 197 -2.95 20.50 11.15
N ARG A 198 -1.70 20.92 11.41
CA ARG A 198 -1.18 21.15 12.76
C ARG A 198 -1.95 22.22 13.54
N GLU A 199 -2.54 23.19 12.88
CA GLU A 199 -3.42 24.19 13.52
C GLU A 199 -4.70 23.56 14.08
N LYS A 200 -5.10 22.40 13.58
CA LYS A 200 -6.36 21.72 13.92
C LYS A 200 -6.17 20.52 14.88
N THR A 201 -4.98 19.97 14.98
CA THR A 201 -4.72 18.80 15.84
C THR A 201 -3.29 18.79 16.39
N GLU A 202 -3.18 18.32 17.64
CA GLU A 202 -1.89 18.06 18.30
C GLU A 202 -1.37 16.62 18.04
N LEU A 203 -2.18 15.75 17.41
CA LEU A 203 -1.80 14.38 17.13
C LEU A 203 -0.58 14.32 16.21
N PRO A 204 0.29 13.33 16.37
CA PRO A 204 1.40 13.08 15.44
C PRO A 204 0.92 12.88 14.01
N LEU A 205 1.60 13.52 13.04
CA LEU A 205 1.22 13.48 11.62
C LEU A 205 2.32 12.82 10.80
N VAL A 206 1.92 11.89 9.92
CA VAL A 206 2.77 11.24 8.93
C VAL A 206 2.16 11.46 7.55
N PHE A 207 3.00 11.86 6.57
CA PHE A 207 2.59 12.05 5.19
C PHE A 207 3.47 11.23 4.27
N ASP A 208 2.86 10.54 3.31
CA ASP A 208 3.57 9.83 2.26
C ASP A 208 2.62 9.55 1.07
N ASN A 209 3.16 8.93 0.04
CA ASN A 209 2.43 8.47 -1.13
C ASN A 209 1.42 7.36 -0.77
N SER A 210 0.15 7.48 -1.22
CA SER A 210 -0.90 6.49 -0.93
C SER A 210 -0.62 5.12 -1.55
N VAL A 211 0.03 5.06 -2.72
CA VAL A 211 0.40 3.78 -3.37
C VAL A 211 1.34 2.99 -2.47
N LYS A 212 2.35 3.66 -1.91
CA LYS A 212 3.28 3.08 -0.94
C LYS A 212 2.54 2.64 0.33
N GLY A 213 1.67 3.48 0.87
CA GLY A 213 0.84 3.15 2.03
C GLY A 213 -0.06 1.94 1.79
N THR A 214 -0.69 1.84 0.61
CA THR A 214 -1.55 0.71 0.23
C THR A 214 -0.74 -0.58 0.05
N ALA A 215 0.45 -0.49 -0.56
CA ALA A 215 1.37 -1.63 -0.64
C ALA A 215 1.75 -2.13 0.76
N MET A 216 2.08 -1.20 1.68
CA MET A 216 2.37 -1.52 3.07
C MET A 216 1.17 -2.15 3.79
N ALA A 217 -0.04 -1.63 3.59
CA ALA A 217 -1.26 -2.16 4.18
C ALA A 217 -1.53 -3.61 3.73
N ASN A 218 -1.29 -3.93 2.45
CA ASN A 218 -1.41 -5.30 1.92
C ASN A 218 -0.43 -6.29 2.56
N ILE A 219 0.67 -5.81 3.11
CA ILE A 219 1.64 -6.64 3.82
C ILE A 219 1.28 -6.75 5.30
N ASP A 220 1.01 -5.60 5.91
CA ASP A 220 0.93 -5.45 7.36
C ASP A 220 -0.37 -5.97 7.94
N PHE A 221 -1.46 -5.92 7.16
CA PHE A 221 -2.81 -6.30 7.61
C PHE A 221 -3.27 -7.66 7.09
N LEU A 222 -2.38 -8.43 6.47
CA LEU A 222 -2.70 -9.81 6.12
C LEU A 222 -2.97 -10.67 7.34
N LYS A 223 -4.10 -11.39 7.32
CA LYS A 223 -4.46 -12.33 8.38
C LYS A 223 -3.59 -13.58 8.39
N THR A 224 -3.06 -13.98 7.24
CA THR A 224 -2.17 -15.14 7.10
C THR A 224 -0.73 -14.68 7.10
N LYS A 225 0.05 -15.13 8.09
CA LYS A 225 1.48 -14.84 8.19
C LYS A 225 2.25 -15.77 7.28
N ASP A 226 2.42 -15.39 6.02
CA ASP A 226 3.37 -16.05 5.14
C ASP A 226 4.77 -15.50 5.44
N ILE A 227 5.54 -16.28 6.21
CA ILE A 227 6.90 -15.93 6.68
C ILE A 227 7.85 -15.70 5.49
N ASN A 228 7.51 -16.22 4.31
CA ASN A 228 8.36 -16.18 3.14
C ASN A 228 8.14 -14.96 2.22
N ARG A 229 7.31 -13.99 2.60
CA ARG A 229 7.05 -12.78 1.81
C ARG A 229 8.14 -11.73 2.01
N HIS A 230 9.25 -11.88 1.31
CA HIS A 230 10.36 -10.93 1.44
C HIS A 230 10.33 -9.79 0.42
N ASN A 231 9.81 -10.04 -0.78
CA ASN A 231 9.66 -9.05 -1.86
C ASN A 231 8.26 -9.14 -2.44
N ILE A 232 7.52 -8.05 -2.33
CA ILE A 232 6.21 -7.93 -2.97
C ILE A 232 6.27 -6.80 -3.99
N ALA A 233 5.85 -7.11 -5.22
CA ALA A 233 5.55 -6.13 -6.23
C ALA A 233 4.07 -5.74 -6.09
N PHE A 234 3.78 -4.46 -6.00
CA PHE A 234 2.44 -3.92 -5.90
C PHE A 234 2.15 -3.07 -7.14
N LEU A 235 1.09 -3.40 -7.85
CA LEU A 235 0.63 -2.67 -9.02
C LEU A 235 -0.75 -2.08 -8.73
N GLN A 236 -0.83 -0.76 -8.65
CA GLN A 236 -2.10 -0.04 -8.61
C GLN A 236 -2.57 0.25 -10.03
N TYR A 237 -3.77 -0.22 -10.33
CA TYR A 237 -4.44 -0.04 -11.62
C TYR A 237 -5.44 1.12 -11.52
N GLY A 238 -5.30 2.16 -12.35
CA GLY A 238 -6.16 3.34 -12.34
C GLY A 238 -5.95 4.20 -13.57
N ASN A 239 -6.34 5.48 -13.52
CA ASN A 239 -6.10 6.44 -14.60
C ASN A 239 -4.60 6.59 -14.91
N THR A 240 -3.78 6.43 -13.89
CA THR A 240 -2.33 6.21 -13.99
C THR A 240 -1.99 4.89 -13.31
N MET A 241 -1.02 4.15 -13.84
CA MET A 241 -0.54 2.93 -13.23
C MET A 241 0.71 3.20 -12.40
N HIS A 242 0.69 2.74 -11.16
CA HIS A 242 1.80 2.88 -10.24
C HIS A 242 2.31 1.52 -9.79
N PHE A 243 3.63 1.40 -9.70
CA PHE A 243 4.29 0.17 -9.33
C PHE A 243 5.29 0.42 -8.20
N VAL A 244 5.21 -0.41 -7.16
CA VAL A 244 6.11 -0.35 -6.01
C VAL A 244 6.62 -1.74 -5.70
N VAL A 245 7.93 -1.88 -5.50
CA VAL A 245 8.53 -3.09 -4.94
C VAL A 245 8.86 -2.86 -3.48
N THR A 246 8.37 -3.73 -2.61
CA THR A 246 8.63 -3.63 -1.18
C THR A 246 9.48 -4.80 -0.71
N ASN A 247 10.47 -4.54 0.13
CA ASN A 247 11.23 -5.57 0.82
C ASN A 247 10.75 -5.68 2.27
N LEU A 248 10.26 -6.87 2.65
CA LEU A 248 9.71 -7.11 3.99
C LEU A 248 10.79 -7.31 5.07
N ASN A 249 12.00 -7.67 4.68
CA ASN A 249 13.09 -7.91 5.63
C ASN A 249 13.59 -6.62 6.29
N ASP A 250 13.29 -5.49 5.68
CA ASP A 250 13.64 -4.20 6.24
C ASP A 250 12.40 -3.29 6.34
N PRO A 251 11.67 -3.31 7.49
CA PRO A 251 10.55 -2.39 7.71
C PRO A 251 10.98 -0.92 7.80
N ILE A 252 12.29 -0.67 7.80
CA ILE A 252 12.92 0.65 7.89
C ILE A 252 13.31 1.17 6.51
N VAL A 253 13.15 0.38 5.44
CA VAL A 253 13.51 0.86 4.10
C VAL A 253 12.67 2.07 3.77
N SER A 254 13.33 3.20 3.81
CA SER A 254 13.00 4.40 3.08
C SER A 254 12.90 4.00 1.60
N TYR A 255 11.69 3.82 1.11
CA TYR A 255 11.47 3.70 -0.32
C TYR A 255 11.77 5.06 -0.92
N ASP A 256 12.71 5.06 -1.85
CA ASP A 256 12.83 6.14 -2.82
C ASP A 256 11.40 6.45 -3.33
N ASN A 257 10.92 7.67 -3.14
CA ASN A 257 9.55 8.10 -3.50
C ASN A 257 9.28 8.05 -5.02
N ARG A 258 10.20 7.52 -5.80
CA ARG A 258 10.02 7.23 -7.20
C ARG A 258 9.04 6.08 -7.35
N THR A 259 7.75 6.42 -7.41
CA THR A 259 6.78 5.52 -8.01
C THR A 259 7.21 5.31 -9.45
N ASN A 260 7.70 4.12 -9.73
CA ASN A 260 8.23 3.79 -11.05
C ASN A 260 7.18 4.13 -12.11
N PHE A 261 7.60 4.82 -13.13
CA PHE A 261 6.79 5.19 -14.30
C PHE A 261 6.42 3.98 -15.14
N VAL A 262 5.78 2.98 -14.51
CA VAL A 262 5.34 1.77 -15.20
C VAL A 262 4.38 2.10 -16.33
N ASP A 263 3.61 3.17 -16.19
CA ASP A 263 2.70 3.71 -17.19
C ASP A 263 3.43 4.12 -18.49
N LYS A 264 4.72 4.43 -18.43
CA LYS A 264 5.57 4.80 -19.58
C LYS A 264 6.35 3.61 -20.19
N MET A 265 6.20 2.39 -19.64
CA MET A 265 6.77 1.20 -20.26
C MET A 265 6.06 0.89 -21.58
N ILE A 266 6.84 0.57 -22.61
CA ILE A 266 6.28 0.12 -23.89
C ILE A 266 5.98 -1.36 -23.80
N ILE A 267 4.70 -1.73 -23.96
CA ILE A 267 4.20 -3.11 -23.93
C ILE A 267 3.63 -3.57 -25.25
N ASN A 268 3.35 -2.63 -26.15
CA ASN A 268 2.86 -2.89 -27.51
C ASN A 268 3.62 -2.03 -28.54
N PRO A 269 4.81 -2.46 -28.99
CA PRO A 269 5.65 -1.65 -29.87
C PRO A 269 5.02 -1.45 -31.27
N TYR A 270 4.00 -2.23 -31.63
CA TYR A 270 3.30 -2.14 -32.92
C TYR A 270 2.01 -1.32 -32.85
N SER A 271 1.69 -0.73 -31.71
CA SER A 271 0.51 0.10 -31.54
C SER A 271 0.62 1.41 -32.34
N ASP A 272 -0.48 1.81 -32.95
CA ASP A 272 -0.64 3.13 -33.55
C ASP A 272 -1.05 4.21 -32.54
N ARG A 273 -1.34 3.83 -31.30
CA ARG A 273 -1.79 4.74 -30.24
C ARG A 273 -0.63 5.52 -29.64
N THR A 274 -0.73 6.84 -29.78
CA THR A 274 0.27 7.75 -29.23
C THR A 274 -0.04 8.04 -27.76
N CYS A 275 0.96 7.85 -26.89
CA CYS A 275 0.92 8.22 -25.49
C CYS A 275 1.16 9.74 -25.32
N PRO A 276 0.61 10.41 -24.30
CA PRO A 276 0.94 11.81 -23.97
C PRO A 276 2.44 12.08 -23.83
N CYS A 277 3.26 11.06 -23.53
CA CYS A 277 4.71 11.17 -23.49
C CYS A 277 5.40 11.25 -24.89
N GLY A 278 4.62 11.24 -25.98
CA GLY A 278 5.11 11.29 -27.37
C GLY A 278 5.51 9.93 -27.97
N ARG A 279 5.55 8.84 -27.17
CA ARG A 279 5.84 7.48 -27.64
C ARG A 279 4.59 6.69 -27.97
N ARG A 280 4.73 5.52 -28.60
CA ARG A 280 3.62 4.62 -28.91
C ARG A 280 3.66 3.36 -28.09
N GLY A 281 2.48 2.77 -27.82
CA GLY A 281 2.34 1.47 -27.17
C GLY A 281 2.77 1.44 -25.69
N CYS A 282 2.73 2.58 -25.02
CA CYS A 282 2.96 2.66 -23.60
C CYS A 282 1.79 2.05 -22.81
N VAL A 283 2.03 1.56 -21.61
CA VAL A 283 1.01 1.09 -20.67
C VAL A 283 -0.13 2.09 -20.54
N GLU A 284 0.18 3.39 -20.40
CA GLU A 284 -0.81 4.47 -20.28
C GLU A 284 -1.76 4.53 -21.48
N SER A 285 -1.26 4.40 -22.71
CA SER A 285 -2.09 4.44 -23.92
C SER A 285 -2.78 3.12 -24.26
N GLU A 286 -2.40 2.03 -23.57
CA GLU A 286 -2.91 0.69 -23.87
C GLU A 286 -3.85 0.12 -22.79
N LEU A 287 -3.59 0.40 -21.49
CA LEU A 287 -4.26 -0.31 -20.39
C LEU A 287 -5.09 0.57 -19.45
N THR A 288 -4.93 1.88 -19.48
CA THR A 288 -5.69 2.77 -18.57
C THR A 288 -7.18 2.78 -18.91
N PRO A 289 -8.07 3.11 -17.95
CA PRO A 289 -9.50 3.27 -18.22
C PRO A 289 -9.78 4.23 -19.38
N SER A 290 -9.04 5.34 -19.48
CA SER A 290 -9.16 6.30 -20.59
C SER A 290 -8.78 5.68 -21.94
N ALA A 291 -7.74 4.85 -21.98
CA ALA A 291 -7.35 4.12 -23.19
C ALA A 291 -8.45 3.13 -23.62
N THR A 292 -9.04 2.40 -22.66
CA THR A 292 -10.17 1.50 -22.94
C THR A 292 -11.37 2.26 -23.48
N MET A 293 -11.73 3.39 -22.84
CA MET A 293 -12.85 4.22 -23.33
C MET A 293 -12.60 4.76 -24.73
N SER A 294 -11.36 5.15 -25.05
CA SER A 294 -10.97 5.57 -26.41
C SER A 294 -11.16 4.45 -27.44
N LYS A 295 -10.68 3.23 -27.12
CA LYS A 295 -10.85 2.06 -28.00
C LYS A 295 -12.32 1.70 -28.21
N LEU A 296 -13.13 1.73 -27.15
CA LEU A 296 -14.55 1.44 -27.24
C LEU A 296 -15.29 2.50 -28.04
N ARG A 297 -14.92 3.77 -27.94
CA ARG A 297 -15.52 4.87 -28.71
C ARG A 297 -15.34 4.67 -30.25
N GLU A 298 -14.20 4.14 -30.67
CA GLU A 298 -13.89 3.87 -32.08
C GLU A 298 -14.79 2.79 -32.72
N VAL A 299 -15.27 1.87 -31.89
CA VAL A 299 -16.11 0.73 -32.35
C VAL A 299 -17.58 0.86 -31.96
N PHE A 300 -17.95 1.89 -31.16
CA PHE A 300 -19.28 2.05 -30.61
C PHE A 300 -20.33 2.28 -31.72
N SER A 301 -21.17 1.28 -31.96
CA SER A 301 -22.26 1.34 -32.90
C SER A 301 -23.26 0.23 -32.62
N ALA A 302 -24.49 0.36 -33.16
CA ALA A 302 -25.52 -0.68 -33.09
C ALA A 302 -25.10 -2.00 -33.74
N GLU A 303 -24.18 -1.96 -34.71
CA GLU A 303 -23.69 -3.12 -35.44
C GLU A 303 -22.52 -3.82 -34.71
N LYS A 304 -21.52 -3.05 -34.29
CA LYS A 304 -20.27 -3.60 -33.71
C LYS A 304 -20.34 -3.87 -32.19
N THR A 305 -21.15 -3.07 -31.49
CA THR A 305 -21.31 -3.15 -30.04
C THR A 305 -22.78 -3.12 -29.62
N PRO A 306 -23.61 -4.06 -30.12
CA PRO A 306 -25.07 -3.99 -30.00
C PRO A 306 -25.54 -3.89 -28.52
N PHE A 307 -25.00 -4.71 -27.61
CA PHE A 307 -25.41 -4.68 -26.21
C PHE A 307 -24.95 -3.42 -25.52
N LEU A 308 -23.71 -2.95 -25.75
CA LEU A 308 -23.20 -1.71 -25.19
C LEU A 308 -23.97 -0.50 -25.73
N TYR A 309 -24.27 -0.51 -27.03
CA TYR A 309 -25.03 0.56 -27.69
C TYR A 309 -26.44 0.67 -27.13
N GLU A 310 -27.16 -0.46 -26.98
CA GLU A 310 -28.47 -0.50 -26.35
C GLU A 310 -28.46 -0.03 -24.91
N ALA A 311 -27.53 -0.55 -24.08
CA ALA A 311 -27.38 -0.18 -22.67
C ALA A 311 -27.12 1.31 -22.52
N ALA A 312 -26.29 1.90 -23.39
CA ALA A 312 -25.95 3.32 -23.38
C ALA A 312 -27.02 4.20 -24.11
N ARG A 313 -28.14 3.61 -24.53
CA ARG A 313 -29.22 4.30 -25.25
C ARG A 313 -28.71 5.07 -26.49
N GLY A 314 -27.78 4.48 -27.23
CA GLY A 314 -27.21 5.05 -28.43
C GLY A 314 -26.23 6.22 -28.23
N SER A 315 -25.91 6.59 -27.02
CA SER A 315 -24.96 7.66 -26.74
C SER A 315 -23.75 7.16 -25.95
N PHE A 316 -22.56 7.33 -26.51
CA PHE A 316 -21.30 6.91 -25.83
C PHE A 316 -21.07 7.64 -24.53
N GLU A 317 -21.59 8.85 -24.35
CA GLU A 317 -21.46 9.64 -23.11
C GLU A 317 -22.13 8.99 -21.89
N ASN A 318 -23.08 8.05 -22.15
CA ASN A 318 -23.74 7.29 -21.09
C ASN A 318 -22.96 6.02 -20.69
N VAL A 319 -21.92 5.64 -21.44
CA VAL A 319 -21.17 4.40 -21.19
C VAL A 319 -20.46 4.49 -19.85
N ASN A 320 -20.66 3.47 -19.03
CA ASN A 320 -19.99 3.31 -17.75
C ASN A 320 -19.42 1.88 -17.60
N GLN A 321 -18.68 1.64 -16.53
CA GLN A 321 -17.99 0.37 -16.30
C GLN A 321 -18.95 -0.83 -16.21
N ASP A 322 -20.12 -0.66 -15.60
CA ASP A 322 -21.11 -1.74 -15.45
C ASP A 322 -21.67 -2.16 -16.83
N MET A 323 -21.94 -1.18 -17.71
CA MET A 323 -22.39 -1.45 -19.08
C MET A 323 -21.33 -2.19 -19.89
N ILE A 324 -20.05 -1.82 -19.75
CA ILE A 324 -18.92 -2.49 -20.41
C ILE A 324 -18.83 -3.95 -19.91
N THR A 325 -18.94 -4.16 -18.61
CA THR A 325 -18.91 -5.50 -18.02
C THR A 325 -20.08 -6.35 -18.52
N MET A 326 -21.28 -5.79 -18.56
CA MET A 326 -22.48 -6.48 -19.09
C MET A 326 -22.34 -6.82 -20.58
N ALA A 327 -21.85 -5.89 -21.40
CA ALA A 327 -21.64 -6.12 -22.84
C ALA A 327 -20.60 -7.23 -23.09
N TYR A 328 -19.53 -7.25 -22.26
CA TYR A 328 -18.54 -8.33 -22.29
C TYR A 328 -19.17 -9.69 -21.94
N GLU A 329 -20.05 -9.76 -20.92
CA GLU A 329 -20.73 -10.99 -20.51
C GLU A 329 -21.77 -11.46 -21.53
N LYS A 330 -22.43 -10.53 -22.24
CA LYS A 330 -23.40 -10.81 -23.31
C LYS A 330 -22.78 -11.10 -24.67
N ASP A 331 -21.47 -11.28 -24.72
CA ASP A 331 -20.74 -11.68 -25.93
C ASP A 331 -20.68 -10.62 -27.05
N ASP A 332 -20.65 -9.36 -26.67
CA ASP A 332 -20.39 -8.25 -27.58
C ASP A 332 -18.96 -8.37 -28.15
N LYS A 333 -18.86 -8.78 -29.44
CA LYS A 333 -17.58 -9.18 -30.03
C LYS A 333 -16.50 -8.11 -29.91
N ALA A 334 -16.82 -6.88 -30.32
CA ALA A 334 -15.84 -5.80 -30.33
C ALA A 334 -15.39 -5.43 -28.91
N VAL A 335 -16.32 -5.45 -27.93
CA VAL A 335 -15.99 -5.25 -26.51
C VAL A 335 -15.06 -6.36 -26.03
N LYS A 336 -15.36 -7.62 -26.35
CA LYS A 336 -14.51 -8.76 -25.97
C LYS A 336 -13.11 -8.72 -26.58
N GLU A 337 -13.01 -8.38 -27.87
CA GLU A 337 -11.71 -8.25 -28.54
C GLU A 337 -10.82 -7.20 -27.85
N ILE A 338 -11.39 -6.03 -27.55
CA ILE A 338 -10.66 -4.96 -26.87
C ILE A 338 -10.22 -5.43 -25.47
N LEU A 339 -11.13 -5.94 -24.66
CA LEU A 339 -10.81 -6.29 -23.27
C LEU A 339 -9.91 -7.51 -23.16
N ASN A 340 -10.03 -8.51 -24.01
CA ASN A 340 -9.11 -9.65 -24.07
C ASN A 340 -7.71 -9.23 -24.54
N GLY A 341 -7.62 -8.31 -25.52
CA GLY A 341 -6.35 -7.71 -25.92
C GLY A 341 -5.67 -6.97 -24.77
N GLU A 342 -6.44 -6.22 -23.98
CA GLU A 342 -5.91 -5.55 -22.79
C GLU A 342 -5.43 -6.54 -21.71
N LEU A 343 -6.16 -7.66 -21.51
CA LEU A 343 -5.70 -8.72 -20.59
C LEU A 343 -4.38 -9.35 -21.05
N THR A 344 -4.22 -9.57 -22.36
CA THR A 344 -2.96 -10.06 -22.94
C THR A 344 -1.81 -9.08 -22.70
N LEU A 345 -2.01 -7.79 -22.96
CA LEU A 345 -1.00 -6.76 -22.72
C LEU A 345 -0.66 -6.61 -21.21
N LEU A 346 -1.66 -6.71 -20.35
CA LEU A 346 -1.44 -6.73 -18.90
C LEU A 346 -0.62 -7.96 -18.47
N ALA A 347 -0.89 -9.12 -19.08
CA ALA A 347 -0.09 -10.33 -18.83
C ALA A 347 1.37 -10.15 -19.26
N VAL A 348 1.63 -9.50 -20.39
CA VAL A 348 3.00 -9.13 -20.82
C VAL A 348 3.65 -8.21 -19.79
N LEU A 349 2.93 -7.18 -19.32
CA LEU A 349 3.43 -6.27 -18.30
C LEU A 349 3.81 -7.03 -17.01
N LEU A 350 2.90 -7.86 -16.50
CA LEU A 350 3.12 -8.63 -15.27
C LEU A 350 4.30 -9.62 -15.39
N ASN A 351 4.44 -10.26 -16.55
CA ASN A 351 5.61 -11.08 -16.85
C ASN A 351 6.91 -10.27 -16.80
N ASN A 352 6.95 -9.11 -17.44
CA ASN A 352 8.13 -8.26 -17.45
C ASN A 352 8.48 -7.73 -16.05
N LEU A 353 7.48 -7.33 -15.27
CA LEU A 353 7.67 -6.90 -13.88
C LEU A 353 8.18 -8.05 -13.00
N TYR A 354 7.67 -9.26 -13.19
CA TYR A 354 8.16 -10.44 -12.48
C TYR A 354 9.65 -10.68 -12.72
N PHE A 355 10.06 -10.75 -13.98
CA PHE A 355 11.45 -11.03 -14.32
C PHE A 355 12.41 -9.86 -14.01
N SER A 356 11.92 -8.62 -14.00
CA SER A 356 12.72 -7.45 -13.64
C SER A 356 12.98 -7.31 -12.16
N THR A 357 12.03 -7.76 -11.31
CA THR A 357 12.07 -7.47 -9.86
C THR A 357 12.09 -8.73 -9.00
N ASN A 358 11.88 -9.91 -9.60
CA ASN A 358 11.84 -11.21 -8.93
C ASN A 358 11.04 -11.21 -7.62
N PRO A 359 9.78 -10.77 -7.62
CA PRO A 359 8.96 -10.69 -6.42
C PRO A 359 8.44 -12.07 -6.03
N GLN A 360 8.19 -12.27 -4.77
CA GLN A 360 7.50 -13.48 -4.30
C GLN A 360 6.01 -13.46 -4.61
N LYS A 361 5.42 -12.26 -4.63
CA LYS A 361 4.03 -11.99 -5.01
C LYS A 361 3.93 -10.69 -5.79
N ILE A 362 2.98 -10.67 -6.72
CA ILE A 362 2.53 -9.47 -7.41
C ILE A 362 1.09 -9.20 -6.95
N VAL A 363 0.89 -8.10 -6.24
CA VAL A 363 -0.42 -7.69 -5.73
C VAL A 363 -1.02 -6.67 -6.69
N LEU A 364 -2.21 -6.97 -7.22
CA LEU A 364 -2.99 -6.04 -8.05
C LEU A 364 -4.02 -5.31 -7.19
N HIS A 365 -3.98 -3.98 -7.20
CA HIS A 365 -4.94 -3.13 -6.51
C HIS A 365 -5.79 -2.34 -7.51
N GLN A 366 -7.09 -2.18 -7.21
CA GLN A 366 -8.08 -1.53 -8.09
C GLN A 366 -8.13 -2.16 -9.49
N PHE A 367 -7.81 -3.45 -9.57
CA PHE A 367 -7.90 -4.16 -10.84
C PHE A 367 -9.32 -4.02 -11.41
N LYS A 368 -9.40 -3.57 -12.66
CA LYS A 368 -10.61 -3.17 -13.38
C LYS A 368 -11.76 -4.19 -13.35
N PHE A 369 -11.42 -5.44 -13.18
CA PHE A 369 -12.36 -6.55 -13.14
C PHE A 369 -12.24 -7.27 -11.78
N GLN A 370 -12.79 -6.68 -10.73
CA GLN A 370 -12.75 -7.23 -9.36
C GLN A 370 -13.64 -8.45 -9.17
N ASN A 371 -14.01 -9.17 -10.24
CA ASN A 371 -14.72 -10.42 -10.12
C ASN A 371 -13.79 -11.63 -10.37
N GLU A 372 -14.12 -12.74 -9.76
CA GLU A 372 -13.31 -13.96 -9.79
C GLU A 372 -13.08 -14.49 -11.22
N LYS A 373 -14.09 -14.38 -12.10
CA LYS A 373 -14.00 -14.82 -13.51
C LYS A 373 -12.98 -14.01 -14.30
N ALA A 374 -12.98 -12.68 -14.12
CA ALA A 374 -12.04 -11.82 -14.82
C ALA A 374 -10.61 -11.98 -14.29
N PHE A 375 -10.46 -12.18 -12.99
CA PHE A 375 -9.16 -12.47 -12.39
C PHE A 375 -8.63 -13.83 -12.89
N GLN A 376 -9.48 -14.86 -13.00
CA GLN A 376 -9.07 -16.14 -13.55
C GLN A 376 -8.62 -16.00 -15.02
N LYS A 377 -9.34 -15.25 -15.88
CA LYS A 377 -8.92 -14.98 -17.26
C LYS A 377 -7.58 -14.28 -17.35
N LEU A 378 -7.30 -13.32 -16.45
CA LEU A 378 -5.98 -12.72 -16.37
C LEU A 378 -4.91 -13.78 -16.01
N LYS A 379 -5.19 -14.65 -15.05
CA LYS A 379 -4.26 -15.74 -14.68
C LYS A 379 -4.02 -16.71 -15.83
N ASP A 380 -5.05 -17.02 -16.61
CA ASP A 380 -4.94 -17.84 -17.82
C ASP A 380 -4.04 -17.17 -18.87
N ALA A 381 -4.26 -15.89 -19.16
CA ALA A 381 -3.42 -15.11 -20.09
C ALA A 381 -1.97 -15.02 -19.59
N VAL A 382 -1.76 -14.82 -18.28
CA VAL A 382 -0.41 -14.82 -17.70
C VAL A 382 0.23 -16.20 -17.78
N THR A 383 -0.55 -17.27 -17.63
CA THR A 383 -0.04 -18.64 -17.77
C THR A 383 0.42 -18.92 -19.19
N GLU A 384 -0.34 -18.43 -20.19
CA GLU A 384 0.00 -18.57 -21.60
C GLU A 384 1.29 -17.83 -21.97
N ILE A 385 1.49 -16.60 -21.45
CA ILE A 385 2.63 -15.74 -21.79
C ILE A 385 3.86 -16.05 -20.92
N GLY A 386 3.68 -16.10 -19.59
CA GLY A 386 4.77 -16.15 -18.59
C GLY A 386 4.91 -17.51 -17.89
N GLY A 387 4.01 -18.44 -18.19
CA GLY A 387 3.98 -19.77 -17.57
C GLY A 387 3.33 -19.79 -16.18
N ALA A 388 3.06 -21.01 -15.69
CA ALA A 388 2.38 -21.23 -14.41
C ALA A 388 3.13 -20.63 -13.20
N LEU A 389 4.45 -20.49 -13.28
CA LEU A 389 5.25 -19.89 -12.22
C LEU A 389 4.82 -18.43 -11.97
N VAL A 390 4.78 -17.60 -13.02
CA VAL A 390 4.40 -16.19 -12.91
C VAL A 390 2.94 -16.06 -12.46
N SER A 391 2.04 -16.83 -13.07
CA SER A 391 0.61 -16.86 -12.74
C SER A 391 0.36 -17.18 -11.26
N SER A 392 1.13 -18.11 -10.67
CA SER A 392 1.02 -18.48 -9.25
C SER A 392 1.43 -17.36 -8.27
N LYS A 393 2.10 -16.34 -8.77
CA LYS A 393 2.57 -15.20 -7.95
C LYS A 393 1.56 -14.05 -7.87
N ILE A 394 0.55 -14.03 -8.74
CA ILE A 394 -0.40 -12.93 -8.83
C ILE A 394 -1.54 -13.13 -7.84
N GLU A 395 -1.85 -12.08 -7.10
CA GLU A 395 -2.97 -12.03 -6.17
C GLU A 395 -3.64 -10.64 -6.19
N LEU A 396 -4.88 -10.57 -5.71
CA LEU A 396 -5.59 -9.31 -5.56
C LEU A 396 -5.25 -8.66 -4.21
N SER A 397 -5.30 -7.33 -4.19
CA SER A 397 -5.19 -6.55 -2.96
C SER A 397 -6.28 -6.94 -1.96
N ILE A 398 -5.90 -6.99 -0.68
CA ILE A 398 -6.85 -7.18 0.43
C ILE A 398 -7.53 -5.87 0.85
N ILE A 399 -7.07 -4.73 0.33
CA ILE A 399 -7.63 -3.42 0.65
C ILE A 399 -8.81 -3.16 -0.27
N GLU A 400 -10.01 -3.16 0.29
CA GLU A 400 -11.23 -2.82 -0.41
C GLU A 400 -11.35 -1.32 -0.67
N ASP A 401 -12.00 -0.91 -1.75
CA ASP A 401 -12.20 0.50 -2.11
C ASP A 401 -12.80 1.35 -0.99
N LYS A 402 -13.75 0.77 -0.24
CA LYS A 402 -14.37 1.45 0.92
C LYS A 402 -13.44 1.62 2.14
N HIS A 403 -12.25 1.03 2.11
CA HIS A 403 -11.27 1.03 3.21
C HIS A 403 -9.91 1.61 2.80
N ARG A 404 -9.87 2.50 1.78
CA ARG A 404 -8.62 3.09 1.27
C ARG A 404 -7.84 3.85 2.35
N PHE A 405 -8.50 4.38 3.38
CA PHE A 405 -7.84 5.04 4.52
C PHE A 405 -6.81 4.15 5.23
N LEU A 406 -6.88 2.83 5.08
CA LEU A 406 -5.89 1.89 5.62
C LEU A 406 -4.48 2.13 5.06
N SER A 407 -4.35 2.76 3.90
CA SER A 407 -3.07 3.26 3.38
C SER A 407 -2.42 4.23 4.36
N GLY A 408 -3.14 5.27 4.78
CA GLY A 408 -2.68 6.22 5.81
C GLY A 408 -2.40 5.52 7.15
N CYS A 409 -3.27 4.60 7.59
CA CYS A 409 -3.03 3.84 8.82
C CYS A 409 -1.70 3.08 8.79
N ALA A 410 -1.40 2.39 7.68
CA ALA A 410 -0.16 1.63 7.54
C ALA A 410 1.09 2.52 7.62
N LEU A 411 1.05 3.70 6.98
CA LEU A 411 2.12 4.70 7.06
C LEU A 411 2.35 5.14 8.51
N ALA A 412 1.29 5.53 9.21
CA ALA A 412 1.40 5.98 10.60
C ALA A 412 1.88 4.88 11.55
N ILE A 413 1.36 3.66 11.41
CA ILE A 413 1.77 2.52 12.24
C ILE A 413 3.26 2.21 12.05
N ARG A 414 3.75 2.20 10.82
CA ARG A 414 5.17 1.94 10.57
C ARG A 414 6.04 3.02 11.17
N GLU A 415 5.73 4.28 10.90
CA GLU A 415 6.57 5.40 11.34
C GLU A 415 6.48 5.66 12.84
N LEU A 416 5.27 5.68 13.41
CA LEU A 416 5.05 6.10 14.79
C LEU A 416 5.13 4.96 15.81
N PHE A 417 4.92 3.71 15.39
CA PHE A 417 4.95 2.56 16.28
C PHE A 417 6.19 1.69 16.04
N PHE A 418 6.34 1.07 14.86
CA PHE A 418 7.43 0.14 14.60
C PHE A 418 8.79 0.83 14.59
N ASN A 419 8.95 1.94 13.84
CA ASN A 419 10.22 2.67 13.73
C ASN A 419 10.63 3.38 15.02
N ARG A 420 9.72 3.51 15.96
CA ARG A 420 10.00 4.06 17.31
C ARG A 420 10.16 2.99 18.39
N GLY A 421 9.99 1.71 18.05
CA GLY A 421 10.06 0.62 19.04
C GLY A 421 8.93 0.68 20.08
N GLY A 422 7.74 1.22 19.68
CA GLY A 422 6.60 1.42 20.56
C GLY A 422 6.76 2.56 21.59
N PHE A 423 7.80 3.40 21.49
CA PHE A 423 7.91 4.60 22.35
C PHE A 423 6.84 5.64 21.95
N ASP A 424 6.26 6.26 22.97
CA ASP A 424 5.30 7.34 22.76
C ASP A 424 5.96 8.58 22.14
N THR A 425 5.22 9.30 21.31
CA THR A 425 5.69 10.52 20.64
C THR A 425 5.93 11.67 21.61
N SER A 426 5.31 11.62 22.80
CA SER A 426 5.44 12.63 23.84
C SER A 426 6.72 12.49 24.69
N SER A 427 7.50 11.41 24.55
CA SER A 427 8.68 11.13 25.38
C SER A 427 10.01 11.62 24.78
N ASN A 428 9.99 12.44 23.75
CA ASN A 428 11.16 13.12 23.19
C ASN A 428 11.14 14.61 23.59
N ASN A 429 11.41 14.92 24.86
CA ASN A 429 11.97 16.18 25.34
C ASN A 429 13.19 15.87 26.17
#